data_4a63538c193eec32ccef57188f04427e
#
_entry.id   4a63538c193eec32ccef57188f04427e
#
_cell.length_a   1.000
_cell.length_b   1.000
_cell.length_c   1.000
_cell.angle_alpha   90.00
_cell.angle_beta   90.00
_cell.angle_gamma   90.00
#
_symmetry.space_group_name_H-M   'P 1'
#
loop_
_entity.id
_entity.type
_entity.pdbx_description
1 polymer ?
#
loop_
_entity_poly.entity_id
_entity_poly.type
_entity_poly.pdbx_seq_one_letter_code
_entity_poly.pdbx_strand_id
1 'polypeptide(L)'
;AQRGRIARALIRRAPVALFDEPPARGDEQRSASIRADIVRLHERYGFTGLYVTHDQNEALMLGQRVAVMDAGYLVQVDTPERLLAHPHTLQVAKLLAAPALNLLALEDSEFLPAGCELAIRATALCPVAADAAHALPVQVLGSRHLVGGMLYRARLVEAVSLPLESRRASADSELSARMCARVRAGQELEFFISDAQGGSSLSVGEQMHLGVAAERCFLFSDGKRFYL
;
A
#
# COMPACT_ATOMS: atom_id res chain seq x y z
N ALA A 1 -11.65 31.02 -7.31
CA ALA A 1 -10.62 31.31 -8.35
C ALA A 1 -10.22 30.05 -9.15
N GLN A 2 -10.10 28.85 -8.56
CA GLN A 2 -9.63 27.63 -9.23
C GLN A 2 -10.62 27.03 -10.25
N ARG A 3 -11.92 26.94 -9.92
CA ARG A 3 -12.97 26.53 -10.88
C ARG A 3 -12.94 27.37 -12.15
N GLY A 4 -12.63 28.66 -12.05
CA GLY A 4 -12.48 29.54 -13.20
C GLY A 4 -11.23 29.26 -14.04
N ARG A 5 -10.16 28.68 -13.48
CA ARG A 5 -8.97 28.24 -14.23
C ARG A 5 -9.26 26.96 -15.01
N ILE A 6 -9.93 26.00 -14.37
CA ILE A 6 -10.35 24.74 -15.00
C ILE A 6 -11.33 25.06 -16.15
N ALA A 7 -12.34 25.88 -15.91
CA ALA A 7 -13.29 26.30 -16.95
C ALA A 7 -12.60 26.97 -18.14
N ARG A 8 -11.61 27.85 -17.92
CA ARG A 8 -10.84 28.51 -18.99
C ARG A 8 -10.00 27.52 -19.81
N ALA A 9 -9.39 26.52 -19.17
CA ALA A 9 -8.61 25.49 -19.87
C ALA A 9 -9.53 24.66 -20.80
N LEU A 10 -10.73 24.34 -20.34
CA LEU A 10 -11.71 23.54 -21.08
C LEU A 10 -12.42 24.29 -22.20
N ILE A 11 -12.71 25.60 -22.04
CA ILE A 11 -13.31 26.43 -23.10
C ILE A 11 -12.41 26.49 -24.35
N ARG A 12 -11.09 26.37 -24.17
CA ARG A 12 -10.12 26.34 -25.28
C ARG A 12 -10.13 25.02 -26.06
N ARG A 13 -10.87 24.00 -25.61
CA ARG A 13 -10.91 22.65 -26.22
C ARG A 13 -9.51 22.10 -26.50
N ALA A 14 -8.55 22.40 -25.65
CA ALA A 14 -7.20 21.86 -25.76
C ALA A 14 -7.25 20.33 -25.65
N PRO A 15 -6.56 19.58 -26.53
CA PRO A 15 -6.53 18.12 -26.47
C PRO A 15 -5.78 17.61 -25.24
N VAL A 16 -4.95 18.44 -24.60
CA VAL A 16 -4.18 18.14 -23.39
C VAL A 16 -4.43 19.22 -22.35
N ALA A 17 -4.75 18.82 -21.13
CA ALA A 17 -4.91 19.67 -19.96
C ALA A 17 -3.88 19.31 -18.89
N LEU A 18 -3.19 20.32 -18.36
CA LEU A 18 -2.20 20.17 -17.28
C LEU A 18 -2.78 20.71 -15.97
N PHE A 19 -2.78 19.88 -14.94
CA PHE A 19 -3.22 20.23 -13.59
C PHE A 19 -2.03 20.07 -12.64
N ASP A 20 -1.55 21.18 -12.12
CA ASP A 20 -0.45 21.22 -11.16
C ASP A 20 -1.00 21.54 -9.77
N GLU A 21 -1.04 20.55 -8.89
CA GLU A 21 -1.57 20.62 -7.53
C GLU A 21 -2.89 21.42 -7.42
N PRO A 22 -3.95 21.07 -8.17
CA PRO A 22 -5.15 21.90 -8.28
C PRO A 22 -6.00 22.04 -7.01
N PRO A 23 -5.91 21.15 -5.98
CA PRO A 23 -6.69 21.31 -4.77
C PRO A 23 -6.28 22.54 -3.97
N ALA A 24 -7.28 23.23 -3.43
CA ALA A 24 -7.06 24.36 -2.53
C ALA A 24 -6.59 23.88 -1.16
N ARG A 25 -5.51 24.47 -0.65
CA ARG A 25 -5.05 24.26 0.73
C ARG A 25 -6.21 24.55 1.69
N GLY A 26 -6.55 23.60 2.56
CA GLY A 26 -7.33 23.82 3.77
C GLY A 26 -8.82 23.40 3.77
N ASP A 27 -9.36 22.81 2.69
CA ASP A 27 -10.76 22.36 2.67
C ASP A 27 -10.90 21.05 1.89
N GLU A 28 -10.99 19.94 2.60
CA GLU A 28 -11.07 18.59 2.03
C GLU A 28 -12.36 18.38 1.20
N GLN A 29 -13.48 18.95 1.67
CA GLN A 29 -14.75 18.88 0.91
C GLN A 29 -14.65 19.64 -0.41
N ARG A 30 -13.94 20.76 -0.40
CA ARG A 30 -13.73 21.57 -1.60
C ARG A 30 -12.79 20.88 -2.58
N SER A 31 -11.76 20.22 -2.10
CA SER A 31 -10.85 19.39 -2.91
C SER A 31 -11.61 18.23 -3.55
N ALA A 32 -12.42 17.51 -2.80
CA ALA A 32 -13.27 16.43 -3.32
C ALA A 32 -14.21 16.91 -4.43
N SER A 33 -14.84 18.09 -4.26
CA SER A 33 -15.71 18.69 -5.29
C SER A 33 -14.94 19.03 -6.57
N ILE A 34 -13.72 19.57 -6.47
CA ILE A 34 -12.87 19.89 -7.63
C ILE A 34 -12.46 18.61 -8.37
N ARG A 35 -12.09 17.56 -7.64
CA ARG A 35 -11.75 16.24 -8.22
C ARG A 35 -12.93 15.67 -9.02
N ALA A 36 -14.12 15.67 -8.43
CA ALA A 36 -15.34 15.20 -9.10
C ALA A 36 -15.68 16.03 -10.35
N ASP A 37 -15.43 17.34 -10.32
CA ASP A 37 -15.63 18.20 -11.49
C ASP A 37 -14.64 17.84 -12.61
N ILE A 38 -13.36 17.58 -12.29
CA ILE A 38 -12.33 17.19 -13.28
C ILE A 38 -12.69 15.86 -13.94
N VAL A 39 -13.10 14.85 -13.17
CA VAL A 39 -13.52 13.54 -13.70
C VAL A 39 -14.70 13.70 -14.65
N ARG A 40 -15.78 14.39 -14.24
CA ARG A 40 -16.95 14.65 -15.08
C ARG A 40 -16.62 15.38 -16.38
N LEU A 41 -15.70 16.33 -16.31
CA LEU A 41 -15.28 17.09 -17.48
C LEU A 41 -14.41 16.25 -18.42
N HIS A 42 -13.55 15.39 -17.87
CA HIS A 42 -12.80 14.43 -18.66
C HIS A 42 -13.71 13.45 -19.39
N GLU A 43 -14.69 12.86 -18.71
CA GLU A 43 -15.70 11.97 -19.31
C GLU A 43 -16.50 12.66 -20.42
N ARG A 44 -16.86 13.92 -20.21
CA ARG A 44 -17.68 14.68 -21.15
C ARG A 44 -16.92 15.16 -22.39
N TYR A 45 -15.65 15.55 -22.24
CA TYR A 45 -14.88 16.23 -23.30
C TYR A 45 -13.75 15.40 -23.87
N GLY A 46 -13.36 14.28 -23.25
CA GLY A 46 -12.36 13.34 -23.78
C GLY A 46 -10.94 13.90 -23.91
N PHE A 47 -10.57 14.92 -23.12
CA PHE A 47 -9.21 15.46 -23.16
C PHE A 47 -8.20 14.54 -22.45
N THR A 48 -6.93 14.58 -22.86
CA THR A 48 -5.86 13.94 -22.09
C THR A 48 -5.48 14.84 -20.92
N GLY A 49 -5.64 14.35 -19.68
CA GLY A 49 -5.28 15.08 -18.46
C GLY A 49 -3.93 14.61 -17.91
N LEU A 50 -3.00 15.53 -17.66
CA LEU A 50 -1.84 15.28 -16.81
C LEU A 50 -2.08 15.98 -15.47
N TYR A 51 -2.19 15.19 -14.40
CA TYR A 51 -2.48 15.66 -13.05
C TYR A 51 -1.27 15.42 -12.15
N VAL A 52 -0.69 16.49 -11.63
CA VAL A 52 0.44 16.44 -10.68
C VAL A 52 -0.09 16.66 -9.27
N THR A 53 0.25 15.77 -8.36
CA THR A 53 -0.11 15.85 -6.95
C THR A 53 0.95 15.15 -6.08
N HIS A 54 1.06 15.58 -4.84
CA HIS A 54 1.82 14.88 -3.80
C HIS A 54 0.91 13.98 -2.93
N ASP A 55 -0.41 14.02 -3.15
CA ASP A 55 -1.37 13.17 -2.46
C ASP A 55 -1.55 11.85 -3.21
N GLN A 56 -1.07 10.76 -2.59
CA GLN A 56 -1.18 9.41 -3.15
C GLN A 56 -2.63 8.97 -3.38
N ASN A 57 -3.57 9.36 -2.50
CA ASN A 57 -4.98 8.99 -2.65
C ASN A 57 -5.59 9.68 -3.86
N GLU A 58 -5.26 10.96 -4.08
CA GLU A 58 -5.69 11.67 -5.29
C GLU A 58 -5.16 10.99 -6.56
N ALA A 59 -3.87 10.67 -6.60
CA ALA A 59 -3.26 10.00 -7.74
C ALA A 59 -3.94 8.66 -8.05
N LEU A 60 -4.16 7.83 -7.02
CA LEU A 60 -4.80 6.51 -7.18
C LEU A 60 -6.28 6.58 -7.52
N MET A 61 -6.99 7.62 -7.06
CA MET A 61 -8.44 7.78 -7.34
C MET A 61 -8.73 8.39 -8.71
N LEU A 62 -7.89 9.31 -9.18
CA LEU A 62 -8.13 10.05 -10.42
C LEU A 62 -7.45 9.45 -11.64
N GLY A 63 -6.29 8.85 -11.44
CA GLY A 63 -5.43 8.40 -12.52
C GLY A 63 -5.88 7.08 -13.14
N GLN A 64 -6.14 7.05 -14.45
CA GLN A 64 -6.22 5.79 -15.20
C GLN A 64 -4.84 5.11 -15.27
N ARG A 65 -3.79 5.91 -15.31
CA ARG A 65 -2.38 5.52 -15.13
C ARG A 65 -1.71 6.50 -14.18
N VAL A 66 -0.88 5.98 -13.30
CA VAL A 66 -0.14 6.78 -12.34
C VAL A 66 1.34 6.63 -12.61
N ALA A 67 2.03 7.76 -12.69
CA ALA A 67 3.48 7.85 -12.83
C ALA A 67 4.07 8.20 -11.47
N VAL A 68 4.86 7.30 -10.89
CA VAL A 68 5.59 7.53 -9.65
C VAL A 68 6.96 8.10 -9.96
N MET A 69 7.25 9.26 -9.38
CA MET A 69 8.54 9.94 -9.52
C MET A 69 9.27 9.95 -8.17
N ASP A 70 10.57 9.74 -8.22
CA ASP A 70 11.48 9.86 -7.08
C ASP A 70 12.79 10.50 -7.50
N ALA A 71 13.28 11.48 -6.75
CA ALA A 71 14.51 12.23 -7.00
C ALA A 71 14.65 12.73 -8.46
N GLY A 72 13.53 13.12 -9.09
CA GLY A 72 13.51 13.61 -10.47
C GLY A 72 13.45 12.53 -11.55
N TYR A 73 13.45 11.26 -11.17
CA TYR A 73 13.35 10.12 -12.10
C TYR A 73 11.96 9.50 -12.08
N LEU A 74 11.53 9.03 -13.25
CA LEU A 74 10.33 8.23 -13.39
C LEU A 74 10.63 6.78 -12.97
N VAL A 75 10.08 6.33 -11.83
CA VAL A 75 10.38 5.02 -11.23
C VAL A 75 9.46 3.93 -11.76
N GLN A 76 8.17 4.22 -11.85
CA GLN A 76 7.18 3.27 -12.36
C GLN A 76 5.97 4.01 -12.93
N VAL A 77 5.41 3.48 -14.00
CA VAL A 77 4.13 3.94 -14.59
C VAL A 77 3.23 2.74 -14.82
N ASP A 78 2.09 2.71 -14.13
CA ASP A 78 1.12 1.62 -14.27
C ASP A 78 -0.30 2.08 -13.90
N THR A 79 -1.28 1.17 -13.96
CA THR A 79 -2.60 1.42 -13.36
C THR A 79 -2.49 1.42 -11.84
N PRO A 80 -3.42 2.11 -11.12
CA PRO A 80 -3.45 2.10 -9.66
C PRO A 80 -3.38 0.70 -9.05
N GLU A 81 -4.16 -0.23 -9.58
CA GLU A 81 -4.22 -1.61 -9.09
C GLU A 81 -2.86 -2.32 -9.22
N ARG A 82 -2.19 -2.14 -10.38
CA ARG A 82 -0.88 -2.76 -10.61
C ARG A 82 0.23 -2.14 -9.77
N LEU A 83 0.20 -0.83 -9.56
CA LEU A 83 1.14 -0.16 -8.65
C LEU A 83 1.02 -0.67 -7.22
N LEU A 84 -0.22 -0.91 -6.77
CA LEU A 84 -0.48 -1.47 -5.45
C LEU A 84 -0.12 -2.96 -5.36
N ALA A 85 -0.43 -3.76 -6.38
CA ALA A 85 -0.16 -5.19 -6.37
C ALA A 85 1.30 -5.54 -6.73
N HIS A 86 1.93 -4.73 -7.59
CA HIS A 86 3.25 -5.00 -8.15
C HIS A 86 4.17 -3.78 -8.10
N PRO A 87 4.51 -3.25 -6.91
CA PRO A 87 5.51 -2.20 -6.80
C PRO A 87 6.88 -2.73 -7.23
N HIS A 88 7.57 -2.02 -8.14
CA HIS A 88 8.87 -2.46 -8.66
C HIS A 88 10.01 -2.20 -7.67
N THR A 89 9.85 -1.22 -6.80
CA THR A 89 10.86 -0.85 -5.81
C THR A 89 10.22 -0.65 -4.44
N LEU A 90 11.05 -0.79 -3.40
CA LEU A 90 10.64 -0.50 -2.03
C LEU A 90 10.16 0.96 -1.89
N GLN A 91 10.75 1.89 -2.65
CA GLN A 91 10.34 3.29 -2.65
C GLN A 91 8.90 3.46 -3.16
N VAL A 92 8.54 2.80 -4.25
CA VAL A 92 7.16 2.80 -4.76
C VAL A 92 6.21 2.18 -3.72
N ALA A 93 6.61 1.06 -3.10
CA ALA A 93 5.80 0.43 -2.05
C ALA A 93 5.57 1.36 -0.86
N LYS A 94 6.61 2.09 -0.40
CA LYS A 94 6.53 3.07 0.71
C LYS A 94 5.64 4.26 0.35
N LEU A 95 5.82 4.82 -0.85
CA LEU A 95 5.02 5.98 -1.30
C LEU A 95 3.52 5.67 -1.40
N LEU A 96 3.17 4.42 -1.69
CA LEU A 96 1.77 4.00 -1.87
C LEU A 96 1.21 3.21 -0.68
N ALA A 97 1.89 3.21 0.46
CA ALA A 97 1.48 2.48 1.64
C ALA A 97 0.81 3.40 2.67
N ALA A 98 -0.48 3.59 2.53
CA ALA A 98 -1.28 4.23 3.55
C ALA A 98 -2.08 3.15 4.32
N PRO A 99 -2.18 3.21 5.66
CA PRO A 99 -1.56 4.19 6.56
C PRO A 99 -0.09 3.87 6.90
N ALA A 100 0.41 2.66 6.66
CA ALA A 100 1.78 2.26 6.93
C ALA A 100 2.23 1.03 6.12
N LEU A 101 3.56 0.91 5.91
CA LEU A 101 4.22 -0.28 5.38
C LEU A 101 5.13 -0.86 6.45
N ASN A 102 4.88 -2.09 6.82
CA ASN A 102 5.77 -2.86 7.70
C ASN A 102 6.94 -3.39 6.88
N LEU A 103 8.15 -3.22 7.39
CA LEU A 103 9.35 -3.84 6.86
C LEU A 103 9.89 -4.79 7.90
N LEU A 104 9.81 -6.09 7.61
CA LEU A 104 10.18 -7.14 8.53
C LEU A 104 11.47 -7.80 8.04
N ALA A 105 12.47 -7.82 8.91
CA ALA A 105 13.72 -8.52 8.65
C ALA A 105 13.47 -10.03 8.69
N LEU A 106 14.06 -10.73 7.75
CA LEU A 106 13.98 -12.18 7.65
C LEU A 106 15.19 -12.84 8.30
N GLU A 107 15.03 -14.08 8.74
CA GLU A 107 16.15 -14.93 9.08
C GLU A 107 16.91 -15.33 7.81
N ASP A 108 18.21 -15.59 7.93
CA ASP A 108 19.02 -16.04 6.80
C ASP A 108 18.46 -17.34 6.23
N SER A 109 18.38 -17.41 4.94
CA SER A 109 17.83 -18.55 4.19
C SER A 109 18.70 -18.84 2.97
N GLU A 110 18.87 -20.11 2.65
CA GLU A 110 19.60 -20.53 1.43
C GLU A 110 18.88 -20.09 0.13
N PHE A 111 17.59 -19.77 0.23
CA PHE A 111 16.76 -19.41 -0.92
C PHE A 111 16.58 -17.91 -1.12
N LEU A 112 16.96 -17.08 -0.15
CA LEU A 112 16.79 -15.63 -0.20
C LEU A 112 18.16 -14.94 -0.16
N PRO A 113 18.37 -13.89 -0.96
CA PRO A 113 19.56 -13.05 -0.83
C PRO A 113 19.70 -12.49 0.58
N ALA A 114 20.93 -12.33 1.05
CA ALA A 114 21.20 -11.68 2.32
C ALA A 114 20.60 -10.25 2.33
N GLY A 115 20.01 -9.86 3.46
CA GLY A 115 19.39 -8.54 3.59
C GLY A 115 18.04 -8.35 2.91
N CYS A 116 17.38 -9.45 2.51
CA CYS A 116 15.99 -9.37 2.06
C CYS A 116 15.07 -8.88 3.17
N GLU A 117 14.15 -7.99 2.80
CA GLU A 117 13.10 -7.47 3.66
C GLU A 117 11.73 -7.92 3.15
N LEU A 118 10.86 -8.30 4.08
CA LEU A 118 9.46 -8.58 3.80
C LEU A 118 8.63 -7.33 4.08
N ALA A 119 7.99 -6.80 3.04
CA ALA A 119 7.11 -5.65 3.15
C ALA A 119 5.64 -6.08 3.16
N ILE A 120 4.89 -5.62 4.17
CA ILE A 120 3.46 -5.91 4.34
C ILE A 120 2.74 -4.60 4.67
N ARG A 121 1.69 -4.25 3.92
CA ARG A 121 0.87 -3.08 4.28
C ARG A 121 0.10 -3.33 5.57
N ALA A 122 -0.03 -2.31 6.42
CA ALA A 122 -0.83 -2.38 7.65
C ALA A 122 -2.28 -2.82 7.40
N THR A 123 -2.86 -2.43 6.26
CA THR A 123 -4.21 -2.82 5.83
C THR A 123 -4.33 -4.25 5.31
N ALA A 124 -3.21 -4.93 5.09
CA ALA A 124 -3.19 -6.33 4.66
C ALA A 124 -3.17 -7.32 5.85
N LEU A 125 -2.87 -6.82 7.03
CA LEU A 125 -2.89 -7.58 8.28
C LEU A 125 -4.28 -7.53 8.89
N CYS A 126 -4.84 -8.68 9.20
CA CYS A 126 -6.18 -8.78 9.83
C CYS A 126 -6.15 -9.75 11.01
N PRO A 127 -6.98 -9.52 12.05
CA PRO A 127 -7.15 -10.47 13.14
C PRO A 127 -7.61 -11.84 12.64
N VAL A 128 -6.97 -12.89 13.15
CA VAL A 128 -7.30 -14.29 12.83
C VAL A 128 -7.29 -15.13 14.12
N ALA A 129 -7.84 -16.34 14.04
CA ALA A 129 -7.78 -17.31 15.13
C ALA A 129 -6.34 -17.81 15.32
N ALA A 130 -5.98 -18.23 16.54
CA ALA A 130 -4.63 -18.66 16.90
C ALA A 130 -4.16 -19.92 16.14
N ASP A 131 -5.09 -20.74 15.71
CA ASP A 131 -4.88 -21.96 14.93
C ASP A 131 -4.82 -21.73 13.41
N ALA A 132 -4.99 -20.48 12.96
CA ALA A 132 -4.89 -20.15 11.55
C ALA A 132 -3.47 -20.40 11.03
N ALA A 133 -3.38 -20.96 9.82
CA ALA A 133 -2.09 -21.22 9.19
C ALA A 133 -1.29 -19.90 9.02
N HIS A 134 -0.02 -19.93 9.45
CA HIS A 134 0.89 -18.78 9.35
C HIS A 134 0.43 -17.52 10.11
N ALA A 135 -0.33 -17.71 11.19
CA ALA A 135 -0.72 -16.61 12.05
C ALA A 135 0.50 -15.98 12.73
N LEU A 136 0.55 -14.67 12.76
CA LEU A 136 1.58 -13.86 13.42
C LEU A 136 1.13 -13.58 14.86
N PRO A 137 1.70 -14.22 15.89
CA PRO A 137 1.38 -13.93 17.27
C PRO A 137 1.99 -12.58 17.66
N VAL A 138 1.15 -11.63 18.05
CA VAL A 138 1.56 -10.27 18.36
C VAL A 138 1.05 -9.82 19.72
N GLN A 139 1.78 -8.91 20.35
CA GLN A 139 1.37 -8.18 21.54
C GLN A 139 1.16 -6.71 21.19
N VAL A 140 -0.01 -6.16 21.49
CA VAL A 140 -0.35 -4.76 21.25
C VAL A 140 0.48 -3.86 22.14
N LEU A 141 1.13 -2.87 21.54
CA LEU A 141 1.96 -1.87 22.23
C LEU A 141 1.28 -0.51 22.35
N GLY A 142 0.34 -0.21 21.47
CA GLY A 142 -0.39 1.05 21.44
C GLY A 142 -1.28 1.19 20.22
N SER A 143 -2.04 2.26 20.19
CA SER A 143 -2.95 2.56 19.08
C SER A 143 -3.07 4.06 18.85
N ARG A 144 -3.51 4.44 17.65
CA ARG A 144 -3.89 5.80 17.29
C ARG A 144 -5.10 5.81 16.36
N HIS A 145 -5.97 6.78 16.54
CA HIS A 145 -7.09 7.00 15.63
C HIS A 145 -6.61 7.56 14.29
N LEU A 146 -7.15 7.01 13.22
CA LEU A 146 -7.05 7.54 11.86
C LEU A 146 -8.45 7.70 11.28
N VAL A 147 -8.56 8.39 10.17
CA VAL A 147 -9.82 8.47 9.42
C VAL A 147 -10.22 7.07 8.97
N GLY A 148 -11.39 6.62 9.40
CA GLY A 148 -11.98 5.32 9.04
C GLY A 148 -11.51 4.12 9.87
N GLY A 149 -10.78 4.32 10.99
CA GLY A 149 -10.43 3.21 11.88
C GLY A 149 -9.28 3.47 12.84
N MET A 150 -8.75 2.39 13.37
CA MET A 150 -7.66 2.38 14.33
C MET A 150 -6.40 1.76 13.73
N LEU A 151 -5.28 2.47 13.85
CA LEU A 151 -3.96 1.91 13.59
C LEU A 151 -3.35 1.46 14.91
N TYR A 152 -3.03 0.18 15.00
CA TYR A 152 -2.38 -0.44 16.14
C TYR A 152 -0.92 -0.68 15.85
N ARG A 153 -0.08 -0.47 16.87
CA ARG A 153 1.32 -0.91 16.88
C ARG A 153 1.43 -2.13 17.77
N ALA A 154 2.10 -3.16 17.28
CA ALA A 154 2.28 -4.41 17.99
C ALA A 154 3.70 -4.94 17.80
N ARG A 155 4.11 -5.87 18.68
CA ARG A 155 5.38 -6.57 18.59
C ARG A 155 5.14 -8.05 18.32
N LEU A 156 5.87 -8.60 17.37
CA LEU A 156 5.86 -10.03 17.08
C LEU A 156 6.49 -10.81 18.25
N VAL A 157 5.73 -11.72 18.84
CA VAL A 157 6.14 -12.47 20.05
C VAL A 157 7.10 -13.59 19.70
N GLU A 158 6.86 -14.30 18.59
CA GLU A 158 7.62 -15.46 18.14
C GLU A 158 8.03 -15.31 16.67
N ALA A 159 9.08 -16.03 16.27
CA ALA A 159 9.45 -16.11 14.86
C ALA A 159 8.43 -16.96 14.09
N VAL A 160 8.00 -16.50 12.94
CA VAL A 160 6.94 -17.15 12.12
C VAL A 160 7.40 -17.33 10.68
N SER A 161 7.07 -18.48 10.12
CA SER A 161 7.27 -18.74 8.69
C SER A 161 6.03 -18.33 7.89
N LEU A 162 6.21 -17.35 6.99
CA LEU A 162 5.16 -16.90 6.08
C LEU A 162 5.38 -17.50 4.69
N PRO A 163 4.33 -17.98 4.02
CA PRO A 163 4.43 -18.45 2.65
C PRO A 163 4.75 -17.28 1.71
N LEU A 164 5.59 -17.54 0.73
CA LEU A 164 5.95 -16.57 -0.30
C LEU A 164 5.32 -16.99 -1.63
N GLU A 165 4.76 -16.01 -2.33
CA GLU A 165 4.24 -16.25 -3.66
C GLU A 165 5.39 -16.41 -4.68
N SER A 166 5.52 -17.58 -5.28
CA SER A 166 6.48 -17.83 -6.36
C SER A 166 5.82 -17.61 -7.72
N ARG A 167 6.38 -16.73 -8.56
CA ARG A 167 5.95 -16.59 -9.96
C ARG A 167 6.37 -17.75 -10.87
N ARG A 168 7.29 -18.60 -10.40
CA ARG A 168 7.78 -19.75 -11.14
C ARG A 168 7.04 -21.06 -10.86
N ALA A 169 6.02 -21.03 -10.00
CA ALA A 169 5.21 -22.20 -9.72
C ALA A 169 4.35 -22.60 -10.92
N SER A 170 4.99 -23.13 -11.97
CA SER A 170 4.35 -24.02 -12.91
C SER A 170 4.29 -25.40 -12.26
N ALA A 171 3.10 -25.85 -11.91
CA ALA A 171 2.70 -27.27 -11.71
C ALA A 171 3.41 -28.13 -10.64
N ASP A 172 4.53 -27.76 -10.04
CA ASP A 172 5.16 -28.54 -8.97
C ASP A 172 4.72 -28.02 -7.59
N SER A 173 3.62 -28.58 -7.12
CA SER A 173 3.00 -28.25 -5.82
C SER A 173 3.93 -28.48 -4.60
N GLU A 174 4.94 -29.34 -4.72
CA GLU A 174 5.89 -29.62 -3.61
C GLU A 174 6.97 -28.57 -3.43
N LEU A 175 7.41 -27.88 -4.48
CA LEU A 175 8.38 -26.78 -4.36
C LEU A 175 7.73 -25.51 -3.81
N SER A 176 6.50 -25.21 -4.20
CA SER A 176 5.73 -24.05 -3.74
C SER A 176 5.45 -24.11 -2.23
N ALA A 177 5.23 -25.31 -1.69
CA ALA A 177 4.96 -25.51 -0.26
C ALA A 177 6.20 -25.34 0.64
N ARG A 178 7.41 -25.25 0.05
CA ARG A 178 8.68 -25.17 0.80
C ARG A 178 9.27 -23.77 0.87
N MET A 179 8.74 -22.79 0.13
CA MET A 179 9.31 -21.44 0.11
C MET A 179 8.60 -20.56 1.13
N CYS A 180 9.10 -20.57 2.34
CA CYS A 180 8.65 -19.70 3.41
C CYS A 180 9.76 -18.72 3.81
N ALA A 181 9.38 -17.46 4.04
CA ALA A 181 10.25 -16.50 4.70
C ALA A 181 10.05 -16.58 6.22
N ARG A 182 11.11 -16.77 6.98
CA ARG A 182 11.05 -16.79 8.43
C ARG A 182 11.27 -15.39 8.97
N VAL A 183 10.24 -14.81 9.54
CA VAL A 183 10.26 -13.48 10.17
C VAL A 183 10.80 -13.60 11.57
N ARG A 184 11.77 -12.76 11.95
CA ARG A 184 12.37 -12.76 13.28
C ARG A 184 11.38 -12.26 14.34
N ALA A 185 11.44 -12.86 15.54
CA ALA A 185 10.69 -12.37 16.70
C ALA A 185 11.14 -10.98 17.16
N GLY A 186 10.34 -10.32 17.97
CA GLY A 186 10.66 -9.04 18.61
C GLY A 186 10.51 -7.81 17.72
N GLN A 187 10.21 -7.96 16.44
CA GLN A 187 10.02 -6.85 15.52
C GLN A 187 8.68 -6.17 15.76
N GLU A 188 8.66 -4.84 15.61
CA GLU A 188 7.43 -4.06 15.68
C GLU A 188 6.78 -3.98 14.30
N LEU A 189 5.45 -3.99 14.29
CA LEU A 189 4.63 -3.84 13.10
C LEU A 189 3.39 -3.00 13.41
N GLU A 190 2.78 -2.46 12.38
CA GLU A 190 1.52 -1.75 12.45
C GLU A 190 0.44 -2.50 11.67
N PHE A 191 -0.78 -2.55 12.20
CA PHE A 191 -1.95 -3.10 11.51
C PHE A 191 -3.16 -2.18 11.69
N PHE A 192 -4.04 -2.17 10.70
CA PHE A 192 -5.18 -1.28 10.66
C PHE A 192 -6.49 -2.06 10.75
N ILE A 193 -7.34 -1.68 11.70
CA ILE A 193 -8.71 -2.18 11.81
C ILE A 193 -9.65 -1.06 11.43
N SER A 194 -10.46 -1.25 10.38
CA SER A 194 -11.44 -0.27 9.94
C SER A 194 -12.66 -0.25 10.87
N ASP A 195 -13.31 0.91 11.00
CA ASP A 195 -14.55 1.08 11.76
C ASP A 195 -15.68 0.14 11.26
N ALA A 196 -15.66 -0.18 9.95
CA ALA A 196 -16.62 -1.09 9.33
C ALA A 196 -16.48 -2.55 9.81
N GLN A 197 -15.32 -2.93 10.37
CA GLN A 197 -15.08 -4.27 10.89
C GLN A 197 -15.63 -4.46 12.32
N GLY A 198 -16.19 -3.40 12.94
CA GLY A 198 -16.88 -3.48 14.23
C GLY A 198 -15.98 -3.91 15.39
N GLY A 199 -14.68 -3.62 15.30
CA GLY A 199 -13.69 -4.10 16.25
C GLY A 199 -13.82 -3.44 17.63
N SER A 200 -13.79 -4.25 18.67
CA SER A 200 -13.54 -3.81 20.04
C SER A 200 -12.17 -3.12 20.07
N SER A 201 -12.04 -2.04 20.81
CA SER A 201 -10.76 -1.39 21.01
C SER A 201 -9.81 -2.37 21.74
N LEU A 202 -8.68 -2.68 21.11
CA LEU A 202 -7.66 -3.55 21.69
C LEU A 202 -6.87 -2.77 22.76
N SER A 203 -6.55 -3.46 23.85
CA SER A 203 -5.82 -2.90 24.98
C SER A 203 -4.32 -3.11 24.84
N VAL A 204 -3.51 -2.19 25.41
CA VAL A 204 -2.07 -2.38 25.49
C VAL A 204 -1.75 -3.63 26.32
N GLY A 205 -0.84 -4.46 25.82
CA GLY A 205 -0.48 -5.75 26.42
C GLY A 205 -1.34 -6.93 25.93
N GLU A 206 -2.45 -6.68 25.23
CA GLU A 206 -3.30 -7.72 24.68
C GLU A 206 -2.54 -8.54 23.63
N GLN A 207 -2.69 -9.86 23.70
CA GLN A 207 -2.12 -10.79 22.73
C GLN A 207 -3.18 -11.21 21.72
N MET A 208 -2.79 -11.25 20.46
CA MET A 208 -3.66 -11.66 19.37
C MET A 208 -2.83 -12.27 18.22
N HIS A 209 -3.53 -12.75 17.22
CA HIS A 209 -2.92 -13.29 16.01
C HIS A 209 -3.37 -12.51 14.80
N LEU A 210 -2.41 -12.19 13.91
CA LEU A 210 -2.66 -11.50 12.65
C LEU A 210 -2.37 -12.45 11.49
N GLY A 211 -3.24 -12.47 10.51
CA GLY A 211 -3.05 -13.16 9.24
C GLY A 211 -2.74 -12.20 8.12
N VAL A 212 -2.05 -12.70 7.11
CA VAL A 212 -1.80 -11.99 5.85
C VAL A 212 -1.86 -12.98 4.70
N ALA A 213 -2.48 -12.58 3.59
CA ALA A 213 -2.48 -13.36 2.37
C ALA A 213 -1.12 -13.24 1.65
N ALA A 214 -0.61 -14.34 1.12
CA ALA A 214 0.72 -14.42 0.50
C ALA A 214 0.91 -13.38 -0.63
N GLU A 215 -0.13 -13.15 -1.44
CA GLU A 215 -0.14 -12.17 -2.53
C GLU A 215 -0.01 -10.71 -2.05
N ARG A 216 -0.17 -10.46 -0.75
CA ARG A 216 -0.01 -9.14 -0.11
C ARG A 216 1.33 -8.96 0.59
N CYS A 217 2.20 -9.95 0.48
CA CYS A 217 3.57 -9.94 0.96
C CYS A 217 4.52 -9.60 -0.20
N PHE A 218 5.43 -8.66 0.02
CA PHE A 218 6.39 -8.24 -1.00
C PHE A 218 7.81 -8.43 -0.49
N LEU A 219 8.64 -9.12 -1.26
CA LEU A 219 10.07 -9.24 -0.96
C LEU A 219 10.86 -8.17 -1.70
N PHE A 220 11.80 -7.56 -0.99
CA PHE A 220 12.75 -6.62 -1.57
C PHE A 220 14.18 -7.00 -1.17
N SER A 221 15.10 -6.90 -2.12
CA SER A 221 16.54 -7.01 -1.94
C SER A 221 17.18 -5.77 -2.55
N ASP A 222 18.02 -5.06 -1.79
CA ASP A 222 18.65 -3.80 -2.21
C ASP A 222 17.64 -2.76 -2.77
N GLY A 223 16.47 -2.68 -2.14
CA GLY A 223 15.40 -1.76 -2.54
C GLY A 223 14.65 -2.14 -3.82
N LYS A 224 15.01 -3.22 -4.51
CA LYS A 224 14.33 -3.73 -5.70
C LYS A 224 13.43 -4.92 -5.35
N ARG A 225 12.29 -5.02 -6.02
CA ARG A 225 11.39 -6.15 -5.85
C ARG A 225 12.09 -7.46 -6.23
N PHE A 226 12.11 -8.40 -5.29
CA PHE A 226 12.60 -9.74 -5.51
C PHE A 226 11.43 -10.70 -5.76
N TYR A 227 11.54 -11.49 -6.81
CA TYR A 227 10.57 -12.51 -7.19
C TYR A 227 11.22 -13.88 -7.10
N LEU A 228 10.54 -14.81 -6.47
CA LEU A 228 10.93 -16.21 -6.37
C LEU A 228 10.58 -17.01 -7.62
#